data_c4fb2b8826052135a3e186616cae34e2
#
_entry.id   c4fb2b8826052135a3e186616cae34e2
#
_cell.length_a   1.000
_cell.length_b   1.000
_cell.length_c   1.000
_cell.angle_alpha   90.00
_cell.angle_beta   90.00
_cell.angle_gamma   90.00
#
_symmetry.space_group_name_H-M   'P 1'
#
loop_
_entity.id
_entity.type
_entity.pdbx_description
1 polymer ?
#
loop_
_entity_poly.entity_id
_entity_poly.type
_entity_poly.pdbx_seq_one_letter_code
_entity_poly.pdbx_strand_id
1 'polypeptide(L)'
;MEEVKEKTTLKKNQKADIPTKNGGSYSYQYIDIAQIHEYLESINAKYIQQIKRIDTDDYIMTKRCFDNKWEDEWLQGSRVVQATLVGNSNPAQEQGSALTYARRYSLLMAFGLATEDDDANLLNKTKEETKATEKQIAVLQNAFNEEQIKQMLEKNGISSIEELSSRKASEYIKKIYERKEN
;
A
#
# COMPACT_ATOMS: atom_id res chain seq x y z
N MET A 1 -1.62 37.07 -10.83
CA MET A 1 -2.09 35.70 -11.16
C MET A 1 -0.96 34.76 -10.79
N GLU A 2 -1.08 34.06 -9.65
CA GLU A 2 -0.11 33.05 -9.26
C GLU A 2 -0.29 31.84 -10.18
N GLU A 3 0.76 31.47 -10.90
CA GLU A 3 0.80 30.21 -11.62
C GLU A 3 0.63 29.06 -10.62
N VAL A 4 -0.46 28.36 -10.73
CA VAL A 4 -0.66 27.08 -10.04
C VAL A 4 0.38 26.12 -10.63
N LYS A 5 1.50 25.93 -9.91
CA LYS A 5 2.52 24.95 -10.30
C LYS A 5 1.83 23.58 -10.38
N GLU A 6 1.92 22.95 -11.54
CA GLU A 6 1.45 21.59 -11.75
C GLU A 6 1.96 20.67 -10.63
N LYS A 7 1.06 19.87 -10.07
CA LYS A 7 1.45 18.84 -9.09
C LYS A 7 2.45 17.90 -9.74
N THR A 8 3.68 17.91 -9.23
CA THR A 8 4.69 16.99 -9.72
C THR A 8 4.46 15.62 -9.12
N THR A 9 4.14 14.65 -9.98
CA THR A 9 3.99 13.24 -9.62
C THR A 9 5.29 12.51 -9.87
N LEU A 10 5.90 11.95 -8.84
CA LEU A 10 7.08 11.12 -8.95
C LEU A 10 6.70 9.68 -9.25
N LYS A 11 7.43 9.04 -10.19
CA LYS A 11 7.20 7.64 -10.56
C LYS A 11 7.87 6.71 -9.55
N LYS A 12 7.19 5.65 -9.18
CA LYS A 12 7.76 4.61 -8.34
C LYS A 12 8.86 3.87 -9.08
N ASN A 13 10.05 3.83 -8.49
CA ASN A 13 11.25 3.26 -9.09
C ASN A 13 11.77 2.01 -8.38
N GLN A 14 11.24 1.69 -7.21
CA GLN A 14 11.66 0.55 -6.41
C GLN A 14 10.50 -0.42 -6.16
N LYS A 15 10.85 -1.68 -5.97
CA LYS A 15 9.93 -2.76 -5.64
C LYS A 15 10.41 -3.48 -4.38
N ALA A 16 9.51 -3.72 -3.45
CA ALA A 16 9.77 -4.55 -2.29
C ALA A 16 8.79 -5.74 -2.27
N ASP A 17 9.32 -6.91 -1.97
CA ASP A 17 8.54 -8.13 -1.79
C ASP A 17 8.47 -8.45 -0.29
N ILE A 18 7.25 -8.52 0.24
CA ILE A 18 7.02 -8.81 1.64
C ILE A 18 6.47 -10.21 1.78
N PRO A 19 7.20 -11.14 2.45
CA PRO A 19 6.68 -12.46 2.73
C PRO A 19 5.50 -12.37 3.69
N THR A 20 4.47 -13.18 3.44
CA THR A 20 3.32 -13.30 4.32
C THR A 20 3.45 -14.50 5.24
N LYS A 21 2.77 -14.48 6.40
CA LYS A 21 2.77 -15.57 7.39
C LYS A 21 2.30 -16.92 6.81
N ASN A 22 1.56 -16.89 5.69
CA ASN A 22 1.00 -18.08 5.05
C ASN A 22 1.86 -18.62 3.89
N GLY A 23 3.13 -18.24 3.81
CA GLY A 23 4.08 -18.74 2.80
C GLY A 23 3.96 -18.08 1.42
N GLY A 24 3.10 -17.06 1.27
CA GLY A 24 3.05 -16.22 0.08
C GLY A 24 3.94 -14.98 0.19
N SER A 25 3.96 -14.15 -0.85
CA SER A 25 4.53 -12.81 -0.81
C SER A 25 3.61 -11.83 -1.52
N TYR A 26 3.62 -10.56 -1.12
CA TYR A 26 3.06 -9.49 -1.92
C TYR A 26 4.12 -8.46 -2.23
N SER A 27 4.03 -7.88 -3.41
CA SER A 27 4.95 -6.86 -3.88
C SER A 27 4.29 -5.49 -3.81
N TYR A 28 5.04 -4.49 -3.42
CA TYR A 28 4.62 -3.10 -3.59
C TYR A 28 5.76 -2.27 -4.19
N GLN A 29 5.37 -1.25 -4.93
CA GLN A 29 6.30 -0.30 -5.49
C GLN A 29 6.33 0.97 -4.63
N TYR A 30 7.50 1.61 -4.58
CA TYR A 30 7.67 2.86 -3.84
C TYR A 30 8.73 3.74 -4.50
N ILE A 31 8.73 5.01 -4.12
CA ILE A 31 9.76 5.97 -4.48
C ILE A 31 10.86 5.88 -3.44
N ASP A 32 12.12 5.68 -3.85
CA ASP A 32 13.23 5.74 -2.91
C ASP A 32 13.58 7.18 -2.54
N ILE A 33 14.36 7.33 -1.48
CA ILE A 33 14.75 8.64 -0.99
C ILE A 33 15.75 9.32 -1.96
N ALA A 34 16.51 8.55 -2.75
CA ALA A 34 17.44 9.09 -3.72
C ALA A 34 16.72 9.83 -4.84
N GLN A 35 15.63 9.26 -5.36
CA GLN A 35 14.81 9.92 -6.38
C GLN A 35 14.16 11.21 -5.85
N ILE A 36 13.76 11.24 -4.58
CA ILE A 36 13.27 12.48 -3.96
C ILE A 36 14.39 13.52 -3.91
N HIS A 37 15.63 13.13 -3.56
CA HIS A 37 16.78 14.03 -3.55
C HIS A 37 17.07 14.61 -4.94
N GLU A 38 17.14 13.77 -5.97
CA GLU A 38 17.35 14.20 -7.36
C GLU A 38 16.29 15.23 -7.80
N TYR A 39 15.05 14.99 -7.45
CA TYR A 39 13.98 15.94 -7.73
C TYR A 39 14.18 17.27 -6.98
N LEU A 40 14.47 17.22 -5.68
CA LEU A 40 14.67 18.41 -4.87
C LEU A 40 15.88 19.24 -5.36
N GLU A 41 16.95 18.59 -5.76
CA GLU A 41 18.10 19.25 -6.41
C GLU A 41 17.69 19.94 -7.71
N SER A 42 16.87 19.29 -8.53
CA SER A 42 16.39 19.86 -9.81
C SER A 42 15.59 21.15 -9.65
N ILE A 43 14.93 21.33 -8.50
CA ILE A 43 14.17 22.55 -8.16
C ILE A 43 14.92 23.47 -7.19
N ASN A 44 16.25 23.28 -7.02
CA ASN A 44 17.10 24.02 -6.10
C ASN A 44 16.55 24.10 -4.66
N ALA A 45 15.91 23.03 -4.21
CA ALA A 45 15.39 22.87 -2.86
C ALA A 45 16.34 22.04 -2.00
N LYS A 46 16.47 22.42 -0.73
CA LYS A 46 17.24 21.70 0.30
C LYS A 46 16.36 21.46 1.52
N TYR A 47 16.77 20.56 2.36
CA TYR A 47 16.08 20.30 3.62
C TYR A 47 17.02 19.80 4.72
N ILE A 48 16.54 19.91 5.94
CA ILE A 48 17.10 19.21 7.10
C ILE A 48 15.95 18.47 7.80
N GLN A 49 16.27 17.34 8.41
CA GLN A 49 15.33 16.57 9.18
C GLN A 49 15.89 16.30 10.58
N GLN A 50 15.00 16.33 11.56
CA GLN A 50 15.30 15.94 12.94
C GLN A 50 14.15 15.12 13.51
N ILE A 51 14.45 14.32 14.53
CA ILE A 51 13.45 13.62 15.33
C ILE A 51 13.01 14.55 16.46
N LYS A 52 11.71 14.65 16.67
CA LYS A 52 11.12 15.35 17.81
C LYS A 52 10.14 14.42 18.52
N ARG A 53 10.31 14.28 19.82
CA ARG A 53 9.35 13.60 20.69
C ARG A 53 8.15 14.52 20.92
N ILE A 54 6.95 14.02 20.61
CA ILE A 54 5.68 14.68 20.89
C ILE A 54 4.83 13.66 21.65
N ASP A 55 4.53 13.97 22.89
CA ASP A 55 3.94 13.03 23.85
C ASP A 55 4.75 11.73 23.97
N THR A 56 4.20 10.62 23.53
CA THR A 56 4.84 9.30 23.60
C THR A 56 5.51 8.88 22.29
N ASP A 57 5.33 9.63 21.23
CA ASP A 57 5.74 9.24 19.88
C ASP A 57 6.87 10.11 19.32
N ASP A 58 7.72 9.52 18.51
CA ASP A 58 8.77 10.20 17.78
C ASP A 58 8.28 10.55 16.37
N TYR A 59 8.46 11.81 15.97
CA TYR A 59 8.10 12.33 14.65
C TYR A 59 9.31 12.85 13.91
N ILE A 60 9.33 12.70 12.60
CA ILE A 60 10.28 13.39 11.74
C ILE A 60 9.76 14.80 11.49
N MET A 61 10.55 15.78 11.88
CA MET A 61 10.35 17.18 11.54
C MET A 61 11.20 17.52 10.33
N THR A 62 10.65 18.26 9.38
CA THR A 62 11.37 18.70 8.17
C THR A 62 11.37 20.23 8.09
N LYS A 63 12.53 20.84 7.88
CA LYS A 63 12.68 22.25 7.58
C LYS A 63 13.15 22.39 6.14
N ARG A 64 12.52 23.26 5.37
CA ARG A 64 12.78 23.45 3.94
C ARG A 64 13.63 24.66 3.66
N CYS A 65 14.33 24.62 2.53
CA CYS A 65 15.11 25.73 2.01
C CYS A 65 14.88 25.80 0.50
N PHE A 66 14.50 26.96 0.01
CA PHE A 66 14.37 27.26 -1.41
C PHE A 66 15.29 28.43 -1.77
N ASP A 67 16.01 28.33 -2.87
CA ASP A 67 16.94 29.37 -3.35
C ASP A 67 17.89 29.88 -2.24
N ASN A 68 18.44 28.96 -1.45
CA ASN A 68 19.29 29.20 -0.28
C ASN A 68 18.65 30.00 0.86
N LYS A 69 17.33 30.12 0.90
CA LYS A 69 16.59 30.71 2.00
C LYS A 69 15.87 29.64 2.78
N TRP A 70 16.20 29.51 4.07
CA TRP A 70 15.53 28.59 4.97
C TRP A 70 14.21 29.19 5.43
N GLU A 71 13.14 28.34 5.41
CA GLU A 71 11.88 28.70 6.08
C GLU A 71 12.08 28.70 7.61
N ASP A 72 11.31 29.49 8.33
CA ASP A 72 11.43 29.55 9.79
C ASP A 72 10.75 28.35 10.47
N GLU A 73 9.73 27.80 9.86
CA GLU A 73 8.88 26.76 10.40
C GLU A 73 9.43 25.35 10.18
N TRP A 74 9.26 24.50 11.19
CA TRP A 74 9.47 23.07 11.10
C TRP A 74 8.15 22.37 10.84
N LEU A 75 8.06 21.66 9.73
CA LEU A 75 6.89 20.88 9.35
C LEU A 75 6.91 19.52 10.04
N GLN A 76 5.83 19.19 10.73
CA GLN A 76 5.67 17.86 11.29
C GLN A 76 5.36 16.87 10.18
N GLY A 77 6.14 15.82 10.12
CA GLY A 77 5.98 14.73 9.15
C GLY A 77 5.48 13.44 9.78
N SER A 78 5.95 12.32 9.26
CA SER A 78 5.54 10.99 9.66
C SER A 78 6.04 10.62 11.06
N ARG A 79 5.21 9.89 11.80
CA ARG A 79 5.59 9.21 13.03
C ARG A 79 6.58 8.09 12.72
N VAL A 80 7.58 7.93 13.57
CA VAL A 80 8.51 6.80 13.53
C VAL A 80 7.86 5.63 14.25
N VAL A 81 7.33 4.68 13.47
CA VAL A 81 6.70 3.47 14.01
C VAL A 81 7.73 2.36 14.01
N GLN A 82 7.85 1.64 15.12
CA GLN A 82 8.73 0.48 15.19
C GLN A 82 8.36 -0.52 14.10
N ALA A 83 9.32 -0.86 13.24
CA ALA A 83 9.15 -1.89 12.24
C ALA A 83 9.40 -3.26 12.85
N THR A 84 8.59 -4.25 12.46
CA THR A 84 8.87 -5.66 12.71
C THR A 84 9.16 -6.30 11.38
N LEU A 85 10.41 -6.65 11.13
CA LEU A 85 10.83 -7.30 9.90
C LEU A 85 10.64 -8.81 9.99
N VAL A 86 10.29 -9.43 8.86
CA VAL A 86 10.15 -10.89 8.77
C VAL A 86 11.53 -11.51 8.51
N GLY A 87 11.86 -12.57 9.25
CA GLY A 87 13.12 -13.27 9.14
C GLY A 87 14.11 -12.94 10.26
N ASN A 88 15.40 -13.09 9.99
CA ASN A 88 16.47 -12.86 10.97
C ASN A 88 16.91 -11.38 11.00
N SER A 89 15.99 -10.46 11.27
CA SER A 89 16.35 -9.06 11.48
C SER A 89 16.84 -8.83 12.91
N ASN A 90 17.68 -7.81 13.07
CA ASN A 90 18.08 -7.33 14.38
C ASN A 90 17.44 -5.95 14.68
N PRO A 91 17.40 -5.52 15.96
CA PRO A 91 16.78 -4.25 16.33
C PRO A 91 17.32 -3.02 15.58
N ALA A 92 18.61 -3.01 15.21
CA ALA A 92 19.20 -1.91 14.46
C ALA A 92 18.68 -1.86 13.01
N GLN A 93 18.47 -3.01 12.36
CA GLN A 93 17.85 -3.08 11.04
C GLN A 93 16.39 -2.64 11.07
N GLU A 94 15.64 -3.04 12.08
CA GLU A 94 14.25 -2.62 12.27
C GLU A 94 14.16 -1.11 12.50
N GLN A 95 15.00 -0.55 13.34
CA GLN A 95 15.08 0.89 13.55
C GLN A 95 15.48 1.64 12.28
N GLY A 96 16.49 1.17 11.55
CA GLY A 96 16.92 1.77 10.28
C GLY A 96 15.81 1.77 9.23
N SER A 97 15.05 0.69 9.12
CA SER A 97 13.88 0.58 8.24
C SER A 97 12.79 1.58 8.64
N ALA A 98 12.44 1.65 9.92
CA ALA A 98 11.44 2.56 10.45
C ALA A 98 11.79 4.03 10.18
N LEU A 99 13.05 4.41 10.43
CA LEU A 99 13.55 5.76 10.17
C LEU A 99 13.55 6.11 8.69
N THR A 100 14.00 5.21 7.83
CA THR A 100 14.03 5.43 6.38
C THR A 100 12.62 5.63 5.83
N TYR A 101 11.68 4.81 6.29
CA TYR A 101 10.26 4.94 5.95
C TYR A 101 9.70 6.31 6.38
N ALA A 102 9.85 6.65 7.66
CA ALA A 102 9.33 7.90 8.21
C ALA A 102 9.95 9.15 7.53
N ARG A 103 11.25 9.13 7.26
CA ARG A 103 11.96 10.21 6.56
C ARG A 103 11.42 10.43 5.15
N ARG A 104 11.24 9.36 4.39
CA ARG A 104 10.72 9.40 3.02
C ARG A 104 9.33 10.03 2.96
N TYR A 105 8.39 9.54 3.77
CA TYR A 105 7.04 10.08 3.79
C TYR A 105 6.98 11.51 4.31
N SER A 106 7.86 11.88 5.25
CA SER A 106 7.97 13.27 5.71
C SER A 106 8.45 14.21 4.61
N LEU A 107 9.32 13.78 3.71
CA LEU A 107 9.72 14.57 2.54
C LEU A 107 8.57 14.72 1.53
N LEU A 108 7.88 13.63 1.21
CA LEU A 108 6.72 13.70 0.31
C LEU A 108 5.68 14.69 0.84
N MET A 109 5.35 14.64 2.14
CA MET A 109 4.43 15.57 2.78
C MET A 109 4.97 17.01 2.76
N ALA A 110 6.22 17.21 3.18
CA ALA A 110 6.79 18.55 3.33
C ALA A 110 6.88 19.31 1.99
N PHE A 111 7.11 18.61 0.90
CA PHE A 111 7.22 19.21 -0.43
C PHE A 111 5.97 19.06 -1.30
N GLY A 112 4.88 18.49 -0.74
CA GLY A 112 3.62 18.30 -1.47
C GLY A 112 3.77 17.38 -2.69
N LEU A 113 4.70 16.41 -2.62
CA LEU A 113 4.94 15.47 -3.71
C LEU A 113 3.90 14.36 -3.68
N ALA A 114 3.21 14.18 -4.80
CA ALA A 114 2.32 13.06 -5.00
C ALA A 114 3.08 11.83 -5.50
N THR A 115 2.64 10.65 -5.13
CA THR A 115 3.04 9.40 -5.75
C THR A 115 1.94 8.92 -6.69
N GLU A 116 2.27 8.06 -7.65
CA GLU A 116 1.27 7.52 -8.60
C GLU A 116 0.06 6.84 -7.92
N ASP A 117 0.16 6.48 -6.63
CA ASP A 117 -0.93 5.87 -5.86
C ASP A 117 -1.74 6.88 -5.03
N ASP A 118 -1.31 8.13 -4.92
CA ASP A 118 -2.06 9.19 -4.21
C ASP A 118 -3.28 9.66 -5.01
N ASP A 119 -3.39 9.22 -6.27
CA ASP A 119 -4.63 9.35 -7.01
C ASP A 119 -5.69 8.46 -6.37
N ALA A 120 -6.86 9.02 -6.12
CA ALA A 120 -8.05 8.37 -5.58
C ALA A 120 -8.48 7.06 -6.32
N ASN A 121 -7.73 6.61 -7.30
CA ASN A 121 -7.84 5.32 -7.98
C ASN A 121 -7.70 4.10 -7.05
N LEU A 122 -7.02 4.23 -5.89
CA LEU A 122 -7.03 3.14 -4.89
C LEU A 122 -8.35 3.05 -4.12
N LEU A 123 -9.07 4.15 -3.99
CA LEU A 123 -10.42 4.14 -3.41
C LEU A 123 -11.48 3.67 -4.44
N ASN A 124 -11.17 3.79 -5.73
CA ASN A 124 -12.03 3.39 -6.86
C ASN A 124 -11.52 2.17 -7.64
N LYS A 125 -10.38 1.59 -7.31
CA LYS A 125 -10.19 0.17 -7.57
C LYS A 125 -11.13 -0.57 -6.62
N THR A 126 -12.42 -0.60 -6.95
CA THR A 126 -13.14 -1.87 -6.90
C THR A 126 -12.09 -2.88 -7.34
N LYS A 127 -11.59 -3.70 -6.40
CA LYS A 127 -10.75 -4.85 -6.74
C LYS A 127 -11.41 -5.43 -7.96
N GLU A 128 -10.75 -5.42 -9.13
CA GLU A 128 -11.17 -6.29 -10.21
C GLU A 128 -11.29 -7.62 -9.52
N GLU A 129 -12.52 -8.07 -9.33
CA GLU A 129 -12.78 -9.29 -8.57
C GLU A 129 -12.12 -10.38 -9.40
N THR A 130 -10.92 -10.78 -8.96
CA THR A 130 -10.18 -11.85 -9.64
C THR A 130 -11.13 -13.03 -9.76
N LYS A 131 -11.24 -13.61 -10.96
CA LYS A 131 -12.08 -14.78 -11.19
C LYS A 131 -11.69 -15.91 -10.24
N ALA A 132 -12.62 -16.75 -9.90
CA ALA A 132 -12.36 -17.92 -9.08
C ALA A 132 -11.26 -18.80 -9.70
N THR A 133 -10.38 -19.31 -8.87
CA THR A 133 -9.34 -20.23 -9.31
C THR A 133 -9.95 -21.57 -9.70
N GLU A 134 -9.28 -22.32 -10.59
CA GLU A 134 -9.68 -23.67 -10.96
C GLU A 134 -9.92 -24.59 -9.75
N LYS A 135 -9.10 -24.45 -8.70
CA LYS A 135 -9.28 -25.19 -7.44
C LYS A 135 -10.57 -24.82 -6.70
N GLN A 136 -10.91 -23.54 -6.67
CA GLN A 136 -12.16 -23.09 -6.05
C GLN A 136 -13.37 -23.57 -6.86
N ILE A 137 -13.31 -23.51 -8.17
CA ILE A 137 -14.35 -24.01 -9.08
C ILE A 137 -14.57 -25.51 -8.87
N ALA A 138 -13.49 -26.29 -8.86
CA ALA A 138 -13.57 -27.75 -8.63
C ALA A 138 -14.21 -28.10 -7.28
N VAL A 139 -13.89 -27.35 -6.21
CA VAL A 139 -14.52 -27.56 -4.87
C VAL A 139 -16.02 -27.29 -4.93
N LEU A 140 -16.46 -26.22 -5.60
CA LEU A 140 -17.87 -25.87 -5.73
C LEU A 140 -18.63 -26.89 -6.59
N GLN A 141 -18.06 -27.33 -7.72
CA GLN A 141 -18.65 -28.34 -8.59
C GLN A 141 -18.80 -29.70 -7.91
N ASN A 142 -17.84 -30.08 -7.04
CA ASN A 142 -17.91 -31.30 -6.27
C ASN A 142 -18.90 -31.24 -5.08
N ALA A 143 -19.17 -30.04 -4.56
CA ALA A 143 -20.00 -29.88 -3.37
C ALA A 143 -21.46 -29.52 -3.68
N PHE A 144 -21.76 -28.97 -4.84
CA PHE A 144 -23.09 -28.56 -5.26
C PHE A 144 -23.61 -29.42 -6.41
N ASN A 145 -24.90 -29.73 -6.39
CA ASN A 145 -25.57 -30.35 -7.53
C ASN A 145 -25.91 -29.29 -8.61
N GLU A 146 -26.35 -29.75 -9.79
CA GLU A 146 -26.62 -28.87 -10.94
C GLU A 146 -27.63 -27.76 -10.62
N GLU A 147 -28.68 -28.08 -9.83
CA GLU A 147 -29.69 -27.10 -9.47
C GLU A 147 -29.18 -26.04 -8.50
N GLN A 148 -28.31 -26.39 -7.58
CA GLN A 148 -27.65 -25.48 -6.66
C GLN A 148 -26.64 -24.58 -7.38
N ILE A 149 -25.94 -25.12 -8.36
CA ILE A 149 -25.06 -24.34 -9.23
C ILE A 149 -25.88 -23.32 -10.02
N LYS A 150 -26.98 -23.73 -10.62
CA LYS A 150 -27.89 -22.84 -11.36
C LYS A 150 -28.40 -21.69 -10.50
N GLN A 151 -28.88 -21.98 -9.30
CA GLN A 151 -29.33 -20.96 -8.34
C GLN A 151 -28.19 -20.01 -7.93
N MET A 152 -26.96 -20.52 -7.78
CA MET A 152 -25.78 -19.70 -7.48
C MET A 152 -25.45 -18.76 -8.64
N LEU A 153 -25.51 -19.22 -9.89
CA LEU A 153 -25.28 -18.41 -11.07
C LEU A 153 -26.32 -17.30 -11.19
N GLU A 154 -27.59 -17.64 -11.09
CA GLU A 154 -28.73 -16.68 -11.12
C GLU A 154 -28.57 -15.60 -10.04
N LYS A 155 -28.24 -16.01 -8.79
CA LYS A 155 -28.05 -15.09 -7.66
C LYS A 155 -26.89 -14.12 -7.87
N ASN A 156 -25.86 -14.49 -8.61
CA ASN A 156 -24.69 -13.65 -8.88
C ASN A 156 -24.79 -12.93 -10.24
N GLY A 157 -25.84 -13.17 -11.03
CA GLY A 157 -26.04 -12.54 -12.34
C GLY A 157 -24.99 -12.94 -13.38
N ILE A 158 -24.47 -14.17 -13.30
CA ILE A 158 -23.43 -14.71 -14.18
C ILE A 158 -23.95 -15.90 -14.96
N SER A 159 -23.37 -16.13 -16.12
CA SER A 159 -23.80 -17.20 -17.03
C SER A 159 -23.03 -18.51 -16.81
N SER A 160 -21.85 -18.44 -16.23
CA SER A 160 -21.01 -19.61 -15.98
C SER A 160 -20.24 -19.50 -14.66
N ILE A 161 -19.83 -20.64 -14.09
CA ILE A 161 -19.11 -20.68 -12.83
C ILE A 161 -17.69 -20.08 -12.92
N GLU A 162 -17.11 -20.04 -14.11
CA GLU A 162 -15.82 -19.43 -14.41
C GLU A 162 -15.85 -17.90 -14.34
N GLU A 163 -17.05 -17.31 -14.36
CA GLU A 163 -17.26 -15.87 -14.18
C GLU A 163 -17.38 -15.48 -12.71
N LEU A 164 -17.48 -16.46 -11.81
CA LEU A 164 -17.58 -16.21 -10.37
C LEU A 164 -16.29 -15.56 -9.86
N SER A 165 -16.42 -14.54 -9.01
CA SER A 165 -15.24 -13.93 -8.39
C SER A 165 -14.65 -14.83 -7.31
N SER A 166 -13.33 -14.77 -7.14
CA SER A 166 -12.59 -15.54 -6.13
C SER A 166 -13.11 -15.28 -4.70
N ARG A 167 -13.55 -14.06 -4.43
CA ARG A 167 -14.16 -13.69 -3.15
C ARG A 167 -15.49 -14.44 -2.94
N LYS A 168 -16.36 -14.41 -3.93
CA LYS A 168 -17.65 -15.12 -3.87
C LYS A 168 -17.47 -16.63 -3.77
N ALA A 169 -16.54 -17.19 -4.55
CA ALA A 169 -16.18 -18.60 -4.44
C ALA A 169 -15.74 -18.99 -3.02
N SER A 170 -14.87 -18.17 -2.38
CA SER A 170 -14.43 -18.40 -1.01
C SER A 170 -15.58 -18.32 0.01
N GLU A 171 -16.52 -17.40 -0.16
CA GLU A 171 -17.71 -17.30 0.69
C GLU A 171 -18.60 -18.56 0.62
N TYR A 172 -18.78 -19.10 -0.59
CA TYR A 172 -19.56 -20.35 -0.76
C TYR A 172 -18.81 -21.55 -0.18
N ILE A 173 -17.50 -21.65 -0.43
CA ILE A 173 -16.66 -22.71 0.13
C ILE A 173 -16.70 -22.71 1.66
N LYS A 174 -16.58 -21.54 2.28
CA LYS A 174 -16.69 -21.40 3.74
C LYS A 174 -18.02 -21.95 4.28
N LYS A 175 -19.14 -21.61 3.64
CA LYS A 175 -20.46 -22.12 4.01
C LYS A 175 -20.61 -23.64 3.86
N ILE A 176 -19.91 -24.24 2.90
CA ILE A 176 -19.89 -25.71 2.72
C ILE A 176 -19.20 -26.37 3.92
N TYR A 177 -18.05 -25.83 4.37
CA TYR A 177 -17.34 -26.37 5.53
C TYR A 177 -18.11 -26.17 6.83
N GLU A 178 -18.70 -25.01 7.07
CA GLU A 178 -19.54 -24.73 8.24
C GLU A 178 -20.78 -25.65 8.36
N ARG A 179 -21.31 -26.10 7.21
CA ARG A 179 -22.45 -27.10 7.20
C ARG A 179 -22.02 -28.54 7.46
N LYS A 180 -20.74 -28.87 7.33
CA LYS A 180 -20.21 -30.21 7.59
C LYS A 180 -19.77 -30.40 9.04
N GLU A 181 -19.61 -29.31 9.79
CA GLU A 181 -19.24 -29.34 11.23
C GLU A 181 -20.44 -29.31 12.17
N ASN A 182 -21.69 -29.12 11.66
CA ASN A 182 -22.96 -29.21 12.38
C ASN A 182 -23.75 -30.44 11.89
#